data_74a6dba3256192c6b1b21647082ec558
#
_entry.id   74a6dba3256192c6b1b21647082ec558
#
_cell.length_a   1.000
_cell.length_b   1.000
_cell.length_c   1.000
_cell.angle_alpha   90.00
_cell.angle_beta   90.00
_cell.angle_gamma   90.00
#
_symmetry.space_group_name_H-M   'P 1'
#
loop_
_entity.id
_entity.type
_entity.pdbx_description
1 polymer ?
#
loop_
_entity_poly.entity_id
_entity_poly.type
_entity_poly.pdbx_seq_one_letter_code
_entity_poly.pdbx_strand_id
1 'polypeptide(L)'
;MNTALTDVDATLNPDSATYWDGKSLIKRGAGTLILGAQNTYSGDTDVQEGTLWLAETATIGSAGSAQAVNIAANAAFGGHNATVNGHVNNLGSLYFVDTFTVNGDVVNSSAMISGSDQPNNTLTIAGNYTGNDGHLYLNTQLGDDSSPTDKLIVTGDTAGSTTLHITNVNGLGAQTVNGIEVIEVGGQSDGDFTLYKGHVDINAWTYTLKQDGGDWYLRSESDDVPDDGG
;
A
#
# COMPACT_ATOMS: atom_id res chain seq x y z
N MET A 1 12.31 9.76 -16.18
CA MET A 1 11.90 9.85 -17.62
C MET A 1 10.56 10.57 -17.67
N ASN A 2 10.48 11.69 -18.39
CA ASN A 2 9.28 12.54 -18.47
C ASN A 2 8.49 12.34 -19.77
N THR A 3 8.98 11.47 -20.64
CA THR A 3 8.25 11.08 -21.85
C THR A 3 7.40 9.85 -21.54
N ALA A 4 6.14 9.89 -21.95
CA ALA A 4 5.22 8.78 -21.73
C ALA A 4 5.66 7.52 -22.48
N LEU A 5 5.57 6.38 -21.82
CA LEU A 5 5.71 5.08 -22.45
C LEU A 5 4.34 4.66 -23.00
N THR A 6 4.30 4.30 -24.27
CA THR A 6 3.11 3.88 -24.98
C THR A 6 3.35 2.57 -25.70
N ASP A 7 2.28 1.91 -26.13
CA ASP A 7 2.42 0.75 -27.02
C ASP A 7 3.13 1.13 -28.30
N VAL A 8 3.97 0.23 -28.79
CA VAL A 8 4.61 0.31 -30.09
C VAL A 8 4.30 -0.93 -30.90
N ASP A 9 4.31 -0.79 -32.21
CA ASP A 9 4.17 -1.94 -33.11
C ASP A 9 5.48 -2.74 -33.12
N ALA A 10 5.48 -3.89 -32.48
CA ALA A 10 6.65 -4.77 -32.41
C ALA A 10 7.10 -5.29 -33.79
N THR A 11 6.23 -5.24 -34.80
CA THR A 11 6.60 -5.61 -36.18
C THR A 11 7.50 -4.56 -36.85
N LEU A 12 7.47 -3.32 -36.38
CA LEU A 12 8.30 -2.23 -36.89
C LEU A 12 9.70 -2.21 -36.26
N ASN A 13 9.88 -2.88 -35.14
CA ASN A 13 11.17 -2.99 -34.46
C ASN A 13 11.35 -4.42 -33.91
N PRO A 14 11.50 -5.43 -34.81
CA PRO A 14 11.58 -6.81 -34.39
C PRO A 14 12.94 -7.09 -33.76
N ASP A 15 13.05 -6.90 -32.45
CA ASP A 15 14.13 -7.50 -31.69
C ASP A 15 13.78 -8.97 -31.43
N SER A 16 14.10 -9.79 -32.41
CA SER A 16 13.82 -11.22 -32.38
C SER A 16 14.55 -11.95 -31.24
N ALA A 17 15.52 -11.32 -30.60
CA ALA A 17 16.27 -11.91 -29.50
C ALA A 17 15.52 -11.85 -28.16
N THR A 18 14.62 -10.88 -27.98
CA THR A 18 13.89 -10.69 -26.72
C THR A 18 12.43 -11.09 -26.78
N TYR A 19 11.85 -11.32 -27.96
CA TYR A 19 10.42 -11.59 -28.15
C TYR A 19 9.51 -10.56 -27.46
N TRP A 20 9.99 -9.30 -27.34
CA TRP A 20 9.21 -8.25 -26.72
C TRP A 20 7.96 -7.91 -27.55
N ASP A 21 6.81 -7.83 -26.87
CA ASP A 21 5.50 -7.65 -27.50
C ASP A 21 5.18 -6.17 -27.88
N GLY A 22 6.05 -5.24 -27.53
CA GLY A 22 5.83 -3.81 -27.78
C GLY A 22 4.89 -3.13 -26.79
N LYS A 23 4.39 -3.83 -25.78
CA LYS A 23 3.35 -3.37 -24.86
C LYS A 23 3.73 -3.47 -23.39
N SER A 24 4.66 -4.36 -23.03
CA SER A 24 5.06 -4.62 -21.65
C SER A 24 6.30 -3.81 -21.24
N LEU A 25 6.48 -3.64 -19.94
CA LEU A 25 7.67 -3.05 -19.36
C LEU A 25 8.32 -4.04 -18.41
N ILE A 26 9.61 -4.29 -18.58
CA ILE A 26 10.41 -5.10 -17.65
C ILE A 26 11.50 -4.21 -17.04
N LYS A 27 11.49 -4.07 -15.71
CA LYS A 27 12.54 -3.38 -14.95
C LYS A 27 13.52 -4.42 -14.39
N ARG A 28 14.77 -4.30 -14.82
CA ARG A 28 15.91 -5.12 -14.38
C ARG A 28 17.03 -4.25 -13.81
N GLY A 29 17.97 -4.90 -13.15
CA GLY A 29 19.11 -4.24 -12.53
C GLY A 29 18.77 -3.54 -11.22
N ALA A 30 19.77 -3.40 -10.34
CA ALA A 30 19.62 -2.96 -8.97
C ALA A 30 19.29 -1.47 -8.80
N GLY A 31 19.39 -0.66 -9.85
CA GLY A 31 19.12 0.78 -9.79
C GLY A 31 17.64 1.13 -9.74
N THR A 32 17.37 2.43 -9.74
CA THR A 32 16.01 2.98 -9.74
C THR A 32 15.69 3.57 -11.11
N LEU A 33 14.56 3.15 -11.69
CA LEU A 33 13.94 3.81 -12.83
C LEU A 33 12.79 4.68 -12.35
N ILE A 34 12.81 5.96 -12.70
CA ILE A 34 11.75 6.91 -12.38
C ILE A 34 10.95 7.22 -13.63
N LEU A 35 9.64 6.99 -13.58
CA LEU A 35 8.68 7.35 -14.63
C LEU A 35 7.87 8.56 -14.16
N GLY A 36 7.92 9.66 -14.91
CA GLY A 36 7.30 10.93 -14.54
C GLY A 36 6.13 11.36 -15.42
N ALA A 37 5.56 10.45 -16.23
CA ALA A 37 4.52 10.78 -17.19
C ALA A 37 3.29 9.88 -17.02
N GLN A 38 2.24 10.14 -17.81
CA GLN A 38 1.11 9.22 -17.96
C GLN A 38 1.48 8.14 -18.97
N ASN A 39 1.86 6.96 -18.49
CA ASN A 39 2.33 5.86 -19.30
C ASN A 39 1.15 4.97 -19.68
N THR A 40 0.84 4.88 -20.96
CA THR A 40 -0.38 4.24 -21.48
C THR A 40 -0.14 2.90 -22.17
N TYR A 41 1.08 2.33 -22.06
CA TYR A 41 1.31 0.98 -22.56
C TYR A 41 0.34 -0.03 -21.91
N SER A 42 -0.11 -1.02 -22.67
CA SER A 42 -1.24 -1.87 -22.27
C SER A 42 -0.84 -3.23 -21.67
N GLY A 43 0.42 -3.60 -21.79
CA GLY A 43 0.93 -4.86 -21.23
C GLY A 43 1.29 -4.76 -19.76
N ASP A 44 1.71 -5.88 -19.19
CA ASP A 44 2.13 -5.93 -17.80
C ASP A 44 3.44 -5.19 -17.55
N THR A 45 3.62 -4.78 -16.31
CA THR A 45 4.88 -4.24 -15.80
C THR A 45 5.49 -5.27 -14.86
N ASP A 46 6.67 -5.78 -15.20
CA ASP A 46 7.40 -6.73 -14.35
C ASP A 46 8.60 -6.03 -13.72
N VAL A 47 8.54 -5.79 -12.42
CA VAL A 47 9.66 -5.26 -11.64
C VAL A 47 10.43 -6.45 -11.08
N GLN A 48 11.50 -6.83 -11.77
CA GLN A 48 12.27 -8.04 -11.45
C GLN A 48 13.41 -7.76 -10.46
N GLU A 49 14.02 -6.58 -10.57
CA GLU A 49 15.15 -6.16 -9.73
C GLU A 49 15.13 -4.65 -9.51
N GLY A 50 15.73 -4.20 -8.41
CA GLY A 50 15.85 -2.79 -8.08
C GLY A 50 14.49 -2.14 -7.81
N THR A 51 14.36 -0.88 -8.20
CA THR A 51 13.16 -0.08 -7.91
C THR A 51 12.60 0.56 -9.17
N LEU A 52 11.29 0.42 -9.37
CA LEU A 52 10.50 1.24 -10.28
C LEU A 52 9.70 2.25 -9.45
N TRP A 53 9.92 3.53 -9.72
CA TRP A 53 9.29 4.63 -8.99
C TRP A 53 8.46 5.51 -9.92
N LEU A 54 7.20 5.76 -9.53
CA LEU A 54 6.33 6.71 -10.18
C LEU A 54 6.49 8.07 -9.52
N ALA A 55 7.01 9.04 -10.26
CA ALA A 55 7.10 10.42 -9.79
C ALA A 55 5.71 11.02 -9.59
N GLU A 56 5.65 12.20 -8.96
CA GLU A 56 4.39 12.87 -8.65
C GLU A 56 3.49 12.98 -9.88
N THR A 57 2.25 12.53 -9.72
CA THR A 57 1.18 12.47 -10.73
C THR A 57 1.40 11.50 -11.90
N ALA A 58 2.45 10.70 -11.88
CA ALA A 58 2.68 9.68 -12.92
C ALA A 58 1.63 8.56 -12.83
N THR A 59 1.37 7.94 -13.97
CA THR A 59 0.44 6.81 -14.07
C THR A 59 1.04 5.66 -14.85
N ILE A 60 0.58 4.44 -14.56
CA ILE A 60 0.74 3.26 -15.39
C ILE A 60 -0.63 2.78 -15.85
N GLY A 61 -0.78 2.58 -17.16
CA GLY A 61 -1.99 2.07 -17.76
C GLY A 61 -3.04 3.15 -18.02
N SER A 62 -3.97 2.82 -18.90
CA SER A 62 -5.16 3.63 -19.16
C SER A 62 -6.31 3.20 -18.23
N ALA A 63 -7.24 4.13 -17.97
CA ALA A 63 -8.42 3.83 -17.16
C ALA A 63 -9.17 2.59 -17.67
N GLY A 64 -9.52 1.68 -16.78
CA GLY A 64 -10.20 0.42 -17.09
C GLY A 64 -9.28 -0.69 -17.61
N SER A 65 -7.96 -0.50 -17.62
CA SER A 65 -7.02 -1.54 -18.00
C SER A 65 -7.04 -2.73 -17.03
N ALA A 66 -6.91 -3.92 -17.57
CA ALA A 66 -6.76 -5.17 -16.78
C ALA A 66 -5.29 -5.63 -16.67
N GLN A 67 -4.34 -4.80 -17.06
CA GLN A 67 -2.91 -5.10 -16.92
C GLN A 67 -2.52 -5.20 -15.45
N ALA A 68 -1.38 -5.81 -15.18
CA ALA A 68 -0.84 -5.94 -13.84
C ALA A 68 0.56 -5.34 -13.71
N VAL A 69 0.88 -4.87 -12.51
CA VAL A 69 2.24 -4.65 -12.04
C VAL A 69 2.62 -5.83 -11.16
N ASN A 70 3.64 -6.57 -11.57
CA ASN A 70 4.17 -7.71 -10.83
C ASN A 70 5.50 -7.31 -10.19
N ILE A 71 5.57 -7.35 -8.85
CA ILE A 71 6.75 -6.99 -8.09
C ILE A 71 7.39 -8.28 -7.60
N ALA A 72 8.58 -8.59 -8.10
CA ALA A 72 9.30 -9.78 -7.70
C ALA A 72 9.84 -9.68 -6.27
N ALA A 73 10.15 -10.81 -5.66
CA ALA A 73 10.83 -10.86 -4.39
C ALA A 73 12.15 -10.05 -4.46
N ASN A 74 12.42 -9.26 -3.44
CA ASN A 74 13.56 -8.33 -3.35
C ASN A 74 13.56 -7.15 -4.35
N ALA A 75 12.50 -6.98 -5.14
CA ALA A 75 12.28 -5.78 -5.95
C ALA A 75 11.32 -4.81 -5.24
N ALA A 76 11.34 -3.56 -5.67
CA ALA A 76 10.48 -2.52 -5.11
C ALA A 76 9.77 -1.74 -6.22
N PHE A 77 8.53 -1.37 -5.94
CA PHE A 77 7.70 -0.52 -6.76
C PHE A 77 7.00 0.50 -5.87
N GLY A 78 6.81 1.69 -6.33
CA GLY A 78 6.07 2.68 -5.58
C GLY A 78 5.93 4.00 -6.30
N GLY A 79 5.42 4.98 -5.59
CA GLY A 79 5.24 6.32 -6.15
C GLY A 79 4.68 7.33 -5.16
N HIS A 80 4.63 8.56 -5.65
CA HIS A 80 4.19 9.76 -4.95
C HIS A 80 3.01 10.38 -5.70
N ASN A 81 1.84 10.46 -5.08
CA ASN A 81 0.60 10.91 -5.73
C ASN A 81 0.36 10.20 -7.08
N ALA A 82 0.65 8.92 -7.14
CA ALA A 82 0.69 8.16 -8.37
C ALA A 82 -0.53 7.22 -8.50
N THR A 83 -0.75 6.74 -9.72
CA THR A 83 -1.88 5.87 -10.03
C THR A 83 -1.43 4.70 -10.89
N VAL A 84 -1.85 3.49 -10.50
CA VAL A 84 -1.81 2.30 -11.33
C VAL A 84 -3.22 2.00 -11.81
N ASN A 85 -3.46 2.06 -13.13
CA ASN A 85 -4.69 1.59 -13.74
C ASN A 85 -4.51 0.10 -14.10
N GLY A 86 -4.84 -0.77 -13.17
CA GLY A 86 -4.63 -2.19 -13.27
C GLY A 86 -4.45 -2.83 -11.90
N HIS A 87 -4.02 -4.08 -11.90
CA HIS A 87 -3.81 -4.88 -10.69
C HIS A 87 -2.36 -4.79 -10.20
N VAL A 88 -2.12 -5.14 -8.95
CA VAL A 88 -0.77 -5.28 -8.39
C VAL A 88 -0.62 -6.63 -7.70
N ASN A 89 0.41 -7.37 -8.09
CA ASN A 89 0.83 -8.59 -7.41
C ASN A 89 2.18 -8.32 -6.73
N ASN A 90 2.20 -8.28 -5.41
CA ASN A 90 3.37 -7.89 -4.64
C ASN A 90 4.02 -9.08 -3.91
N LEU A 91 5.18 -9.49 -4.41
CA LEU A 91 6.09 -10.44 -3.74
C LEU A 91 7.32 -9.73 -3.12
N GLY A 92 7.43 -8.43 -3.28
CA GLY A 92 8.54 -7.60 -2.80
C GLY A 92 8.05 -6.46 -1.91
N SER A 93 8.29 -5.22 -2.34
CA SER A 93 7.87 -4.03 -1.60
C SER A 93 7.08 -3.08 -2.49
N LEU A 94 5.90 -2.69 -2.02
CA LEU A 94 5.08 -1.61 -2.58
C LEU A 94 5.14 -0.42 -1.65
N TYR A 95 5.69 0.71 -2.13
CA TYR A 95 5.78 1.95 -1.37
C TYR A 95 4.73 2.96 -1.83
N PHE A 96 4.11 3.65 -0.89
CA PHE A 96 3.17 4.73 -1.20
C PHE A 96 3.52 5.99 -0.40
N VAL A 97 3.51 7.14 -1.09
CA VAL A 97 3.77 8.46 -0.51
C VAL A 97 2.64 9.40 -0.90
N ASP A 98 2.14 10.17 0.05
CA ASP A 98 0.94 10.98 -0.04
C ASP A 98 -0.26 10.13 -0.49
N THR A 99 -0.77 10.31 -1.67
CA THR A 99 -1.86 9.48 -2.21
C THR A 99 -1.34 8.54 -3.29
N PHE A 100 -1.53 7.25 -3.11
CA PHE A 100 -1.25 6.25 -4.13
C PHE A 100 -2.51 5.44 -4.40
N THR A 101 -2.92 5.37 -5.67
CA THR A 101 -4.16 4.69 -6.05
C THR A 101 -3.87 3.52 -6.99
N VAL A 102 -4.43 2.36 -6.66
CA VAL A 102 -4.48 1.18 -7.54
C VAL A 102 -5.93 0.99 -7.97
N ASN A 103 -6.21 1.25 -9.25
CA ASN A 103 -7.52 1.00 -9.84
C ASN A 103 -7.60 -0.45 -10.33
N GLY A 104 -7.70 -1.37 -9.41
CA GLY A 104 -7.71 -2.80 -9.62
C GLY A 104 -7.53 -3.54 -8.30
N ASP A 105 -7.29 -4.83 -8.39
CA ASP A 105 -7.09 -5.68 -7.23
C ASP A 105 -5.62 -5.71 -6.81
N VAL A 106 -5.38 -5.92 -5.54
CA VAL A 106 -4.03 -6.13 -4.99
C VAL A 106 -3.96 -7.45 -4.27
N VAL A 107 -2.97 -8.25 -4.63
CA VAL A 107 -2.54 -9.43 -3.85
C VAL A 107 -1.20 -9.10 -3.21
N ASN A 108 -1.16 -9.08 -1.88
CA ASN A 108 0.03 -8.74 -1.11
C ASN A 108 0.57 -9.98 -0.38
N SER A 109 1.67 -10.50 -0.88
CA SER A 109 2.39 -11.63 -0.29
C SER A 109 3.69 -11.21 0.41
N SER A 110 3.93 -9.91 0.56
CA SER A 110 5.12 -9.37 1.20
C SER A 110 4.79 -8.02 1.86
N ALA A 111 5.40 -6.90 1.46
CA ALA A 111 5.29 -5.66 2.21
C ALA A 111 4.66 -4.52 1.40
N MET A 112 3.65 -3.86 1.99
CA MET A 112 3.16 -2.54 1.58
C MET A 112 3.60 -1.53 2.64
N ILE A 113 4.31 -0.51 2.24
CA ILE A 113 5.07 0.35 3.16
C ILE A 113 4.76 1.82 2.86
N SER A 114 4.35 2.56 3.89
CA SER A 114 4.36 4.01 3.81
C SER A 114 5.79 4.51 3.58
N GLY A 115 6.01 5.17 2.46
CA GLY A 115 7.34 5.58 2.00
C GLY A 115 7.81 6.93 2.56
N SER A 116 7.04 7.54 3.46
CA SER A 116 7.37 8.77 4.17
C SER A 116 7.68 8.46 5.64
N ASP A 117 8.40 9.35 6.31
CA ASP A 117 8.63 9.30 7.76
C ASP A 117 7.55 10.07 8.56
N GLN A 118 6.56 10.63 7.87
CA GLN A 118 5.43 11.36 8.45
C GLN A 118 4.11 10.66 8.16
N PRO A 119 3.08 10.80 9.01
CA PRO A 119 1.74 10.27 8.73
C PRO A 119 1.03 11.03 7.59
N ASN A 120 -0.22 10.65 7.31
CA ASN A 120 -1.10 11.16 6.26
C ASN A 120 -0.76 10.68 4.84
N ASN A 121 -0.20 9.49 4.71
CA ASN A 121 -0.06 8.81 3.43
C ASN A 121 -1.21 7.81 3.28
N THR A 122 -1.83 7.76 2.11
CA THR A 122 -2.99 6.90 1.85
C THR A 122 -2.75 6.02 0.64
N LEU A 123 -2.87 4.70 0.85
CA LEU A 123 -2.96 3.72 -0.23
C LEU A 123 -4.43 3.39 -0.46
N THR A 124 -4.95 3.73 -1.64
CA THR A 124 -6.32 3.40 -2.05
C THR A 124 -6.30 2.27 -3.08
N ILE A 125 -7.02 1.21 -2.77
CA ILE A 125 -7.24 0.08 -3.67
C ILE A 125 -8.70 0.14 -4.12
N ALA A 126 -8.93 0.58 -5.35
CA ALA A 126 -10.25 0.62 -5.96
C ALA A 126 -10.56 -0.74 -6.60
N GLY A 127 -10.64 -1.75 -5.80
CA GLY A 127 -10.83 -3.15 -6.10
C GLY A 127 -10.78 -3.97 -4.83
N ASN A 128 -10.44 -5.24 -4.96
CA ASN A 128 -10.32 -6.15 -3.82
C ASN A 128 -8.86 -6.24 -3.33
N TYR A 129 -8.70 -6.48 -2.05
CA TYR A 129 -7.42 -6.75 -1.43
C TYR A 129 -7.37 -8.17 -0.89
N THR A 130 -6.31 -8.88 -1.22
CA THR A 130 -6.02 -10.19 -0.63
C THR A 130 -4.63 -10.16 0.02
N GLY A 131 -4.59 -10.38 1.32
CA GLY A 131 -3.37 -10.66 2.06
C GLY A 131 -3.02 -12.13 1.96
N ASN A 132 -1.79 -12.41 1.57
CA ASN A 132 -1.23 -13.76 1.57
C ASN A 132 -0.03 -13.78 2.50
N ASP A 133 -0.30 -13.78 3.80
CA ASP A 133 0.67 -13.51 4.86
C ASP A 133 1.46 -12.21 4.61
N GLY A 134 0.73 -11.19 4.17
CA GLY A 134 1.30 -9.89 3.84
C GLY A 134 1.59 -9.04 5.07
N HIS A 135 2.30 -7.95 4.84
CA HIS A 135 2.62 -6.94 5.86
C HIS A 135 2.22 -5.57 5.36
N LEU A 136 1.69 -4.75 6.27
CA LEU A 136 1.35 -3.35 6.04
C LEU A 136 2.04 -2.49 7.09
N TYR A 137 2.83 -1.51 6.66
CA TYR A 137 3.60 -0.62 7.53
C TYR A 137 3.05 0.80 7.44
N LEU A 138 2.52 1.31 8.55
CA LEU A 138 1.91 2.63 8.64
C LEU A 138 2.59 3.49 9.71
N ASN A 139 2.65 4.80 9.46
CA ASN A 139 3.02 5.80 10.44
C ASN A 139 1.76 6.42 11.06
N THR A 140 1.74 6.57 12.36
CA THR A 140 0.62 7.16 13.10
C THR A 140 1.18 8.02 14.22
N GLN A 141 0.67 9.23 14.38
CA GLN A 141 0.92 10.02 15.57
C GLN A 141 -0.08 9.57 16.65
N LEU A 142 0.30 8.58 17.45
CA LEU A 142 -0.60 7.95 18.41
C LEU A 142 -1.12 8.94 19.46
N GLY A 143 -2.40 9.19 19.45
CA GLY A 143 -3.15 10.09 20.32
C GLY A 143 -4.63 9.68 20.39
N ASP A 144 -5.54 10.65 20.35
CA ASP A 144 -6.98 10.41 20.33
C ASP A 144 -7.51 10.03 18.92
N ASP A 145 -8.83 9.96 18.75
CA ASP A 145 -9.49 9.59 17.49
C ASP A 145 -9.12 10.49 16.30
N SER A 146 -8.68 11.73 16.55
CA SER A 146 -8.29 12.70 15.50
C SER A 146 -6.83 12.62 15.08
N SER A 147 -6.09 11.64 15.56
CA SER A 147 -4.67 11.46 15.31
C SER A 147 -4.33 11.38 13.83
N PRO A 148 -3.32 12.14 13.36
CA PRO A 148 -2.79 11.95 12.02
C PRO A 148 -2.27 10.52 11.84
N THR A 149 -2.66 9.87 10.74
CA THR A 149 -2.27 8.50 10.46
C THR A 149 -2.18 8.23 8.97
N ASP A 150 -1.30 7.31 8.60
CA ASP A 150 -1.40 6.65 7.31
C ASP A 150 -2.63 5.75 7.28
N LYS A 151 -3.16 5.49 6.10
CA LYS A 151 -4.38 4.71 5.92
C LYS A 151 -4.32 3.81 4.71
N LEU A 152 -4.90 2.61 4.85
CA LEU A 152 -5.28 1.75 3.73
C LEU A 152 -6.78 1.89 3.50
N ILE A 153 -7.18 2.21 2.28
CA ILE A 153 -8.58 2.24 1.84
C ILE A 153 -8.78 1.17 0.78
N VAL A 154 -9.68 0.23 1.03
CA VAL A 154 -10.10 -0.79 0.06
C VAL A 154 -11.57 -0.56 -0.25
N THR A 155 -11.90 -0.22 -1.50
CA THR A 155 -13.30 0.04 -1.88
C THR A 155 -14.10 -1.24 -2.10
N GLY A 156 -13.42 -2.33 -2.47
CA GLY A 156 -13.99 -3.67 -2.61
C GLY A 156 -13.89 -4.50 -1.33
N ASP A 157 -13.72 -5.79 -1.54
CA ASP A 157 -13.66 -6.78 -0.47
C ASP A 157 -12.22 -7.01 0.02
N THR A 158 -12.09 -7.48 1.25
CA THR A 158 -10.81 -7.96 1.79
C THR A 158 -10.86 -9.44 2.10
N ALA A 159 -9.75 -10.13 1.93
CA ALA A 159 -9.57 -11.55 2.23
C ALA A 159 -8.13 -11.84 2.69
N GLY A 160 -7.93 -13.05 3.22
CA GLY A 160 -6.62 -13.55 3.61
C GLY A 160 -6.11 -12.93 4.90
N SER A 161 -4.79 -12.88 5.06
CA SER A 161 -4.14 -12.43 6.30
C SER A 161 -3.06 -11.38 6.03
N THR A 162 -3.01 -10.37 6.91
CA THR A 162 -2.03 -9.29 6.86
C THR A 162 -1.63 -8.86 8.26
N THR A 163 -0.34 -8.71 8.50
CA THR A 163 0.20 -8.15 9.73
C THR A 163 0.39 -6.65 9.57
N LEU A 164 -0.25 -5.88 10.47
CA LEU A 164 -0.12 -4.43 10.54
C LEU A 164 1.04 -4.05 11.47
N HIS A 165 1.93 -3.23 10.98
CA HIS A 165 3.02 -2.62 11.75
C HIS A 165 2.77 -1.12 11.88
N ILE A 166 2.73 -0.62 13.09
CA ILE A 166 2.54 0.81 13.39
C ILE A 166 3.84 1.40 13.93
N THR A 167 4.29 2.47 13.28
CA THR A 167 5.37 3.32 13.79
C THR A 167 4.76 4.58 14.39
N ASN A 168 4.99 4.81 15.67
CA ASN A 168 4.58 6.06 16.30
C ASN A 168 5.48 7.24 15.86
N VAL A 169 4.87 8.28 15.33
CA VAL A 169 5.56 9.51 14.94
C VAL A 169 5.15 10.62 15.90
N ASN A 170 5.96 10.84 16.93
CA ASN A 170 5.80 11.92 17.93
C ASN A 170 4.45 11.92 18.68
N GLY A 171 3.69 10.82 18.67
CA GLY A 171 2.48 10.71 19.48
C GLY A 171 2.84 10.49 20.95
N LEU A 172 2.07 11.09 21.84
CA LEU A 172 2.25 10.98 23.30
C LEU A 172 1.24 10.04 23.96
N GLY A 173 0.33 9.49 23.15
CA GLY A 173 -0.78 8.68 23.64
C GLY A 173 -1.91 9.53 24.19
N ALA A 174 -3.14 9.09 24.01
CA ALA A 174 -4.34 9.66 24.59
C ALA A 174 -5.48 8.64 24.59
N GLN A 175 -6.55 8.97 25.32
CA GLN A 175 -7.77 8.16 25.30
C GLN A 175 -8.44 8.27 23.93
N THR A 176 -8.73 7.14 23.32
CA THR A 176 -9.62 7.05 22.17
C THR A 176 -11.07 6.76 22.60
N VAL A 177 -12.03 7.14 21.77
CA VAL A 177 -13.46 6.81 21.93
C VAL A 177 -13.86 5.76 20.90
N ASN A 178 -13.76 6.10 19.62
CA ASN A 178 -14.00 5.17 18.51
C ASN A 178 -12.71 4.52 18.02
N GLY A 179 -11.61 5.20 18.19
CA GLY A 179 -10.29 4.77 17.75
C GLY A 179 -9.77 5.56 16.55
N ILE A 180 -8.51 5.32 16.22
CA ILE A 180 -7.84 5.88 15.05
C ILE A 180 -8.10 4.91 13.90
N GLU A 181 -8.85 5.33 12.87
CA GLU A 181 -9.14 4.50 11.72
C GLU A 181 -7.90 4.38 10.82
N VAL A 182 -7.38 3.17 10.69
CA VAL A 182 -6.18 2.88 9.90
C VAL A 182 -6.47 2.07 8.63
N ILE A 183 -7.59 1.35 8.61
CA ILE A 183 -8.02 0.56 7.44
C ILE A 183 -9.53 0.76 7.26
N GLU A 184 -9.91 1.22 6.06
CA GLU A 184 -11.29 1.40 5.64
C GLU A 184 -11.62 0.38 4.56
N VAL A 185 -12.74 -0.34 4.71
CA VAL A 185 -13.19 -1.38 3.79
C VAL A 185 -14.60 -1.09 3.34
N GLY A 186 -14.80 -0.87 2.04
CA GLY A 186 -16.09 -0.55 1.45
C GLY A 186 -16.98 -1.77 1.17
N GLY A 187 -16.37 -2.91 0.91
CA GLY A 187 -17.06 -4.18 0.64
C GLY A 187 -17.10 -5.10 1.85
N GLN A 188 -17.08 -6.41 1.60
CA GLN A 188 -17.01 -7.42 2.66
C GLN A 188 -15.61 -7.43 3.29
N SER A 189 -15.56 -7.32 4.60
CA SER A 189 -14.31 -7.22 5.36
C SER A 189 -13.99 -8.55 6.04
N ASP A 190 -13.65 -9.55 5.21
CA ASP A 190 -13.31 -10.91 5.63
C ASP A 190 -11.78 -11.11 5.79
N GLY A 191 -10.98 -10.12 5.39
CA GLY A 191 -9.55 -10.11 5.63
C GLY A 191 -9.23 -10.02 7.11
N ASP A 192 -8.24 -10.77 7.55
CA ASP A 192 -7.76 -10.78 8.92
C ASP A 192 -6.51 -9.90 9.04
N PHE A 193 -6.65 -8.77 9.73
CA PHE A 193 -5.56 -7.87 10.05
C PHE A 193 -5.17 -8.05 11.51
N THR A 194 -3.90 -8.32 11.75
CA THR A 194 -3.34 -8.54 13.09
C THR A 194 -2.25 -7.53 13.36
N LEU A 195 -2.33 -6.84 14.49
CA LEU A 195 -1.28 -5.92 14.91
C LEU A 195 -0.02 -6.69 15.31
N TYR A 196 1.11 -6.30 14.75
CA TYR A 196 2.41 -6.89 15.09
C TYR A 196 2.66 -6.79 16.60
N LYS A 197 3.02 -7.90 17.22
CA LYS A 197 3.13 -8.09 18.69
C LYS A 197 1.83 -7.88 19.47
N GLY A 198 0.69 -7.65 18.83
CA GLY A 198 -0.62 -7.53 19.44
C GLY A 198 -0.98 -6.15 19.99
N HIS A 199 -0.01 -5.30 20.29
CA HIS A 199 -0.23 -3.96 20.85
C HIS A 199 0.94 -3.02 20.55
N VAL A 200 0.69 -1.72 20.76
CA VAL A 200 1.71 -0.66 20.75
C VAL A 200 1.55 0.16 22.03
N ASP A 201 2.63 0.27 22.80
CA ASP A 201 2.64 1.03 24.05
C ASP A 201 3.30 2.39 23.85
N ILE A 202 2.63 3.43 24.30
CA ILE A 202 3.14 4.80 24.33
C ILE A 202 2.78 5.46 25.64
N ASN A 203 3.77 5.78 26.47
CA ASN A 203 3.60 6.33 27.81
C ASN A 203 2.66 5.41 28.63
N ALA A 204 1.57 5.95 29.16
CA ALA A 204 0.57 5.22 29.94
C ALA A 204 -0.56 4.60 29.09
N TRP A 205 -0.38 4.51 27.77
CA TRP A 205 -1.42 4.05 26.84
C TRP A 205 -0.98 2.84 26.05
N THR A 206 -1.85 1.85 25.98
CA THR A 206 -1.71 0.67 25.14
C THR A 206 -2.74 0.71 24.02
N TYR A 207 -2.30 0.64 22.78
CA TYR A 207 -3.15 0.60 21.58
C TYR A 207 -3.26 -0.82 21.06
N THR A 208 -4.48 -1.26 20.80
CA THR A 208 -4.78 -2.55 20.14
C THR A 208 -5.58 -2.32 18.87
N LEU A 209 -5.54 -3.26 17.94
CA LEU A 209 -6.31 -3.20 16.70
C LEU A 209 -7.68 -3.85 16.90
N LYS A 210 -8.74 -3.12 16.53
CA LYS A 210 -10.13 -3.59 16.64
C LYS A 210 -10.87 -3.40 15.33
N GLN A 211 -11.61 -4.41 14.90
CA GLN A 211 -12.55 -4.31 13.80
C GLN A 211 -13.90 -3.81 14.30
N ASP A 212 -14.44 -2.81 13.61
CA ASP A 212 -15.76 -2.27 13.92
C ASP A 212 -16.45 -1.85 12.61
N GLY A 213 -17.62 -2.44 12.32
CA GLY A 213 -18.36 -2.16 11.09
C GLY A 213 -17.66 -2.51 9.79
N GLY A 214 -16.63 -3.34 9.82
CA GLY A 214 -15.79 -3.68 8.67
C GLY A 214 -14.48 -2.92 8.60
N ASP A 215 -14.39 -1.75 9.23
CA ASP A 215 -13.17 -0.94 9.30
C ASP A 215 -12.32 -1.34 10.51
N TRP A 216 -11.05 -0.93 10.50
CA TRP A 216 -10.11 -1.29 11.54
C TRP A 216 -9.54 -0.05 12.21
N TYR A 217 -9.55 -0.07 13.55
CA TYR A 217 -9.19 1.05 14.42
C TYR A 217 -8.12 0.67 15.42
N LEU A 218 -7.21 1.60 15.68
CA LEU A 218 -6.35 1.53 16.86
C LEU A 218 -7.10 2.15 18.03
N ARG A 219 -7.33 1.37 19.08
CA ARG A 219 -8.04 1.80 20.30
C ARG A 219 -7.11 1.72 21.49
N SER A 220 -7.09 2.79 22.28
CA SER A 220 -6.24 2.90 23.46
C SER A 220 -6.98 2.52 24.74
N GLU A 221 -6.22 1.90 25.64
CA GLU A 221 -6.59 1.68 27.03
C GLU A 221 -5.51 2.27 27.92
N SER A 222 -5.90 2.87 29.06
CA SER A 222 -4.95 3.39 30.04
C SER A 222 -4.40 2.24 30.87
N ASP A 223 -3.09 2.23 31.10
CA ASP A 223 -2.45 1.31 32.05
C ASP A 223 -2.79 1.66 33.51
N ASP A 224 -3.28 2.90 33.76
CA ASP A 224 -3.84 3.30 35.04
C ASP A 224 -5.27 2.75 35.19
N VAL A 225 -5.42 1.44 35.40
CA VAL A 225 -6.63 0.90 36.00
C VAL A 225 -6.64 1.46 37.42
N PRO A 226 -7.64 2.26 37.83
CA PRO A 226 -7.77 2.59 39.23
C PRO A 226 -7.90 1.26 39.98
N ASP A 227 -6.97 0.99 40.92
CA ASP A 227 -7.14 -0.04 41.89
C ASP A 227 -8.42 0.33 42.65
N ASP A 228 -9.54 -0.26 42.24
CA ASP A 228 -10.76 -0.23 43.02
C ASP A 228 -10.47 -0.96 44.34
N GLY A 229 -9.82 -0.23 45.24
CA GLY A 229 -9.53 -0.69 46.58
C GLY A 229 -10.82 -1.11 47.23
N GLY A 230 -11.07 -2.45 47.24
CA GLY A 230 -12.10 -3.10 48.00
C GLY A 230 -11.72 -3.17 49.47
#